data_44224a8dcf4e034856ea900ec12e6423
#
_entry.id   44224a8dcf4e034856ea900ec12e6423
#
_cell.length_a   1.000
_cell.length_b   1.000
_cell.length_c   1.000
_cell.angle_alpha   90.00
_cell.angle_beta   90.00
_cell.angle_gamma   90.00
#
_symmetry.space_group_name_H-M   'P 1'
#
loop_
_entity.id
_entity.type
_entity.pdbx_description
1 polymer ?
#
loop_
_entity_poly.entity_id
_entity_poly.type
_entity_poly.pdbx_seq_one_letter_code
_entity_poly.pdbx_strand_id
1 'polypeptide(L)'
;MSPVVVKRKGQGASTDTHPQLPPAPDDYPTFPDKSTWPVVFPDLPPRTNGRFARPPQHTSKAAAPKIPADQVPHHVAVVMDGNGRWATQRGLHRTEGHKMGEAVLIDITCGAIEIGIKHLTVYAFSTENWKRSTEEVRFLMGFNREVVRRRRENLNDMGVRMRWVGSRPRMWRSVIKEFDIAEKMTVGNDVITINYCVNYGGRTEIVEAARALAQEAADGKINPKRITEATFAKHLHRADIPDVDLFIRTSGEQRASNFLLWQAAYAEFVFQDKLWPDYDRRDLWAACEEYVNRNRRFGRA
;
A
#
# COMPACT_ATOMS: atom_id res chain seq x y z
N MET A 1 60.11 -25.75 -14.62
CA MET A 1 58.63 -25.64 -14.46
C MET A 1 58.31 -24.27 -13.91
N SER A 2 57.94 -23.33 -14.78
CA SER A 2 57.64 -21.94 -14.39
C SER A 2 56.18 -21.81 -14.02
N PRO A 3 55.80 -20.99 -13.01
CA PRO A 3 54.42 -20.82 -12.63
C PRO A 3 53.67 -19.90 -13.61
N VAL A 4 52.48 -20.33 -14.01
CA VAL A 4 51.56 -19.58 -14.85
C VAL A 4 50.89 -18.46 -14.01
N VAL A 5 51.20 -17.21 -14.39
CA VAL A 5 50.54 -16.01 -13.83
C VAL A 5 49.18 -15.83 -14.53
N VAL A 6 48.10 -16.08 -13.81
CA VAL A 6 46.73 -15.75 -14.25
C VAL A 6 46.46 -14.26 -14.00
N LYS A 7 46.47 -13.47 -15.08
CA LYS A 7 46.01 -12.07 -15.05
C LYS A 7 44.50 -12.03 -14.79
N ARG A 8 44.07 -11.49 -13.64
CA ARG A 8 42.70 -11.10 -13.38
C ARG A 8 42.34 -9.97 -14.33
N LYS A 9 41.38 -10.19 -15.24
CA LYS A 9 40.72 -9.15 -16.01
C LYS A 9 39.79 -8.35 -15.09
N GLY A 10 39.82 -7.03 -15.26
CA GLY A 10 39.14 -6.05 -14.43
C GLY A 10 37.63 -6.24 -14.32
N GLN A 11 37.15 -5.82 -13.18
CA GLN A 11 35.73 -5.64 -12.88
C GLN A 11 35.13 -4.66 -13.90
N GLY A 12 34.29 -5.15 -14.80
CA GLY A 12 33.38 -4.33 -15.57
C GLY A 12 32.32 -3.79 -14.62
N ALA A 13 32.30 -2.48 -14.42
CA ALA A 13 31.21 -1.79 -13.77
C ALA A 13 29.92 -2.07 -14.57
N SER A 14 28.95 -2.70 -13.92
CA SER A 14 27.60 -2.82 -14.45
C SER A 14 27.02 -1.41 -14.56
N THR A 15 27.02 -0.87 -15.77
CA THR A 15 26.28 0.35 -16.09
C THR A 15 24.80 -0.01 -16.15
N ASP A 16 24.11 0.11 -15.03
CA ASP A 16 22.67 0.10 -14.95
C ASP A 16 22.16 1.37 -15.67
N THR A 17 22.00 1.28 -16.99
CA THR A 17 21.48 2.35 -17.85
C THR A 17 19.95 2.38 -17.82
N HIS A 18 19.35 2.43 -16.63
CA HIS A 18 17.98 2.89 -16.52
C HIS A 18 17.97 4.42 -16.57
N PRO A 19 17.20 5.05 -17.48
CA PRO A 19 17.10 6.48 -17.51
C PRO A 19 16.63 6.98 -16.14
N GLN A 20 17.50 7.71 -15.46
CA GLN A 20 17.12 8.40 -14.22
C GLN A 20 16.10 9.47 -14.61
N LEU A 21 14.89 9.38 -14.03
CA LEU A 21 13.96 10.49 -14.14
C LEU A 21 14.60 11.71 -13.46
N PRO A 22 14.50 12.91 -14.10
CA PRO A 22 15.02 14.12 -13.50
C PRO A 22 14.41 14.32 -12.10
N PRO A 23 15.14 14.96 -11.16
CA PRO A 23 14.60 15.34 -9.87
C PRO A 23 13.30 16.12 -10.07
N ALA A 24 12.35 15.96 -9.15
CA ALA A 24 11.09 16.71 -9.19
C ALA A 24 11.44 18.21 -9.24
N PRO A 25 10.85 18.97 -10.18
CA PRO A 25 11.00 20.43 -10.15
C PRO A 25 10.49 20.96 -8.81
N ASP A 26 11.18 21.95 -8.25
CA ASP A 26 10.76 22.61 -7.00
C ASP A 26 9.38 23.30 -7.13
N ASP A 27 8.94 23.56 -8.35
CA ASP A 27 7.70 24.25 -8.75
C ASP A 27 6.63 23.25 -9.24
N TYR A 28 6.46 22.12 -8.58
CA TYR A 28 5.32 21.27 -8.88
C TYR A 28 4.02 22.08 -8.70
N PRO A 29 3.09 22.06 -9.69
CA PRO A 29 1.86 22.83 -9.58
C PRO A 29 1.19 22.52 -8.25
N THR A 30 0.99 23.53 -7.42
CA THR A 30 0.17 23.43 -6.22
C THR A 30 -1.18 22.88 -6.67
N PHE A 31 -1.59 21.75 -6.09
CA PHE A 31 -2.93 21.23 -6.37
C PHE A 31 -3.95 22.34 -6.08
N PRO A 32 -5.01 22.47 -6.91
CA PRO A 32 -6.02 23.49 -6.71
C PRO A 32 -6.55 23.43 -5.28
N ASP A 33 -6.93 24.59 -4.79
CA ASP A 33 -7.42 24.86 -3.44
C ASP A 33 -8.41 23.76 -2.95
N LYS A 34 -8.38 23.50 -1.65
CA LYS A 34 -9.25 22.53 -0.94
C LYS A 34 -10.73 22.68 -1.31
N SER A 35 -11.17 23.88 -1.70
CA SER A 35 -12.55 24.22 -2.11
C SER A 35 -13.00 23.55 -3.42
N THR A 36 -12.06 23.05 -4.25
CA THR A 36 -12.39 22.43 -5.55
C THR A 36 -12.48 20.91 -5.49
N TRP A 37 -12.31 20.31 -4.32
CA TRP A 37 -12.38 18.86 -4.15
C TRP A 37 -13.82 18.44 -3.86
N PRO A 38 -14.40 17.51 -4.65
CA PRO A 38 -15.82 17.16 -4.56
C PRO A 38 -16.22 16.41 -3.28
N VAL A 39 -15.29 16.09 -2.42
CA VAL A 39 -15.57 15.47 -1.11
C VAL A 39 -14.91 16.30 -0.01
N VAL A 40 -15.70 17.15 0.62
CA VAL A 40 -15.33 17.76 1.90
C VAL A 40 -15.48 16.68 2.95
N PHE A 41 -14.35 16.11 3.41
CA PHE A 41 -14.39 15.33 4.64
C PHE A 41 -14.76 16.27 5.79
N PRO A 42 -15.71 15.88 6.62
CA PRO A 42 -15.94 16.63 7.85
C PRO A 42 -14.63 16.72 8.62
N ASP A 43 -14.31 17.90 9.13
CA ASP A 43 -13.19 18.05 10.03
C ASP A 43 -13.35 17.04 11.15
N LEU A 44 -12.38 16.15 11.28
CA LEU A 44 -12.39 15.17 12.35
C LEU A 44 -12.19 15.92 13.67
N PRO A 45 -12.99 15.61 14.70
CA PRO A 45 -12.78 16.24 15.99
C PRO A 45 -11.36 15.89 16.47
N PRO A 46 -10.60 16.86 17.02
CA PRO A 46 -9.28 16.60 17.56
C PRO A 46 -9.34 15.58 18.68
N ARG A 47 -8.21 14.94 18.99
CA ARG A 47 -8.06 14.08 20.16
C ARG A 47 -8.58 14.80 21.41
N THR A 48 -9.52 14.20 22.11
CA THR A 48 -10.01 14.71 23.39
C THR A 48 -9.55 13.80 24.52
N ASN A 49 -8.90 14.38 25.54
CA ASN A 49 -8.46 13.68 26.75
C ASN A 49 -7.59 12.43 26.49
N GLY A 50 -6.67 12.50 25.51
CA GLY A 50 -5.77 11.40 25.15
C GLY A 50 -6.42 10.21 24.42
N ARG A 51 -7.73 10.28 24.15
CA ARG A 51 -8.43 9.25 23.35
C ARG A 51 -8.40 9.59 21.88
N PHE A 52 -8.24 8.57 21.05
CA PHE A 52 -8.33 8.73 19.59
C PHE A 52 -9.74 9.16 19.16
N ALA A 53 -9.80 10.01 18.13
CA ALA A 53 -11.05 10.43 17.53
C ALA A 53 -11.78 9.21 16.90
N ARG A 54 -13.09 9.14 17.09
CA ARG A 54 -13.89 8.12 16.41
C ARG A 54 -14.04 8.48 14.93
N PRO A 55 -14.05 7.48 14.03
CA PRO A 55 -14.42 7.72 12.64
C PRO A 55 -15.74 8.48 12.53
N PRO A 56 -15.88 9.43 11.59
CA PRO A 56 -17.14 10.10 11.34
C PRO A 56 -18.16 9.10 10.80
N GLN A 57 -19.43 9.28 11.19
CA GLN A 57 -20.51 8.47 10.64
C GLN A 57 -20.58 8.61 9.11
N HIS A 58 -20.82 7.51 8.42
CA HIS A 58 -21.01 7.54 6.97
C HIS A 58 -22.21 8.42 6.58
N THR A 59 -22.12 9.13 5.47
CA THR A 59 -23.15 10.07 5.01
C THR A 59 -24.52 9.41 4.78
N SER A 60 -24.55 8.12 4.39
CA SER A 60 -25.79 7.34 4.28
C SER A 60 -26.41 6.93 5.62
N LYS A 61 -25.74 7.23 6.74
CA LYS A 61 -26.10 6.77 8.10
C LYS A 61 -26.08 5.25 8.27
N ALA A 62 -25.49 4.49 7.31
CA ALA A 62 -25.30 3.06 7.46
C ALA A 62 -24.45 2.76 8.70
N ALA A 63 -24.84 1.73 9.42
CA ALA A 63 -24.07 1.21 10.55
C ALA A 63 -23.17 0.07 10.10
N ALA A 64 -22.00 -0.05 10.72
CA ALA A 64 -21.10 -1.17 10.48
C ALA A 64 -21.77 -2.51 10.84
N PRO A 65 -21.53 -3.58 10.08
CA PRO A 65 -22.04 -4.91 10.38
C PRO A 65 -21.47 -5.42 11.71
N LYS A 66 -22.26 -6.23 12.42
CA LYS A 66 -21.82 -6.87 13.66
C LYS A 66 -21.11 -8.18 13.35
N ILE A 67 -19.84 -8.11 12.99
CA ILE A 67 -18.99 -9.28 12.80
C ILE A 67 -18.36 -9.64 14.16
N PRO A 68 -18.42 -10.93 14.61
CA PRO A 68 -17.70 -11.36 15.80
C PRO A 68 -16.21 -11.04 15.68
N ALA A 69 -15.57 -10.57 16.75
CA ALA A 69 -14.20 -10.04 16.72
C ALA A 69 -13.17 -11.10 16.24
N ASP A 70 -13.41 -12.37 16.52
CA ASP A 70 -12.59 -13.51 16.09
C ASP A 70 -12.79 -13.91 14.62
N GLN A 71 -13.80 -13.35 13.95
CA GLN A 71 -14.12 -13.59 12.54
C GLN A 71 -13.76 -12.39 11.65
N VAL A 72 -13.44 -11.23 12.23
CA VAL A 72 -12.99 -10.08 11.44
C VAL A 72 -11.64 -10.40 10.78
N PRO A 73 -11.47 -10.18 9.46
CA PRO A 73 -10.16 -10.33 8.84
C PRO A 73 -9.16 -9.39 9.52
N HIS A 74 -8.07 -9.94 10.02
CA HIS A 74 -7.05 -9.17 10.73
C HIS A 74 -6.27 -8.26 9.79
N HIS A 75 -5.97 -8.74 8.56
CA HIS A 75 -5.27 -8.00 7.52
C HIS A 75 -6.04 -8.02 6.20
N VAL A 76 -6.44 -6.84 5.75
CA VAL A 76 -7.12 -6.63 4.47
C VAL A 76 -6.18 -5.91 3.50
N ALA A 77 -6.00 -6.49 2.31
CA ALA A 77 -5.23 -5.90 1.21
C ALA A 77 -6.17 -5.42 0.10
N VAL A 78 -5.95 -4.20 -0.41
CA VAL A 78 -6.84 -3.59 -1.42
C VAL A 78 -6.06 -3.11 -2.63
N VAL A 79 -6.42 -3.63 -3.82
CA VAL A 79 -6.01 -3.07 -5.11
C VAL A 79 -7.06 -2.05 -5.56
N MET A 80 -6.69 -0.78 -5.46
CA MET A 80 -7.53 0.39 -5.77
C MET A 80 -7.61 0.64 -7.28
N ASP A 81 -8.29 -0.24 -8.00
CA ASP A 81 -8.35 -0.21 -9.47
C ASP A 81 -9.62 0.49 -9.99
N GLY A 82 -9.54 1.01 -11.21
CA GLY A 82 -10.66 1.64 -11.90
C GLY A 82 -10.63 3.17 -11.96
N ASN A 83 -9.67 3.85 -11.32
CA ASN A 83 -9.58 5.31 -11.31
C ASN A 83 -9.61 5.92 -12.72
N GLY A 84 -8.77 5.40 -13.62
CA GLY A 84 -8.69 5.90 -15.00
C GLY A 84 -9.96 5.63 -15.80
N ARG A 85 -10.57 4.45 -15.66
CA ARG A 85 -11.83 4.07 -16.33
C ARG A 85 -12.97 4.97 -15.87
N TRP A 86 -13.09 5.19 -14.56
CA TRP A 86 -14.07 6.07 -13.97
C TRP A 86 -14.04 7.48 -14.57
N ALA A 87 -12.84 8.08 -14.67
CA ALA A 87 -12.66 9.40 -15.27
C ALA A 87 -13.02 9.40 -16.76
N THR A 88 -12.51 8.43 -17.52
CA THR A 88 -12.76 8.33 -18.97
C THR A 88 -14.25 8.18 -19.29
N GLN A 89 -14.99 7.37 -18.52
CA GLN A 89 -16.45 7.19 -18.68
C GLN A 89 -17.23 8.50 -18.45
N ARG A 90 -16.63 9.47 -17.76
CA ARG A 90 -17.22 10.79 -17.46
C ARG A 90 -16.66 11.92 -18.31
N GLY A 91 -15.85 11.59 -19.33
CA GLY A 91 -15.19 12.58 -20.19
C GLY A 91 -14.12 13.40 -19.45
N LEU A 92 -13.63 12.91 -18.30
CA LEU A 92 -12.64 13.59 -17.48
C LEU A 92 -11.23 13.06 -17.76
N HIS A 93 -10.22 13.87 -17.44
CA HIS A 93 -8.84 13.42 -17.49
C HIS A 93 -8.59 12.31 -16.45
N ARG A 94 -7.75 11.33 -16.77
CA ARG A 94 -7.50 10.15 -15.92
C ARG A 94 -7.09 10.49 -14.48
N THR A 95 -6.41 11.61 -14.29
CA THR A 95 -5.97 12.11 -12.98
C THR A 95 -7.13 12.45 -12.04
N GLU A 96 -8.29 12.84 -12.57
CA GLU A 96 -9.46 13.18 -11.74
C GLU A 96 -10.00 11.96 -10.99
N GLY A 97 -9.95 10.78 -11.60
CA GLY A 97 -10.29 9.54 -10.91
C GLY A 97 -9.39 9.26 -9.70
N HIS A 98 -8.08 9.54 -9.79
CA HIS A 98 -7.18 9.39 -8.65
C HIS A 98 -7.48 10.36 -7.52
N LYS A 99 -7.86 11.60 -7.84
CA LYS A 99 -8.27 12.60 -6.84
C LYS A 99 -9.53 12.14 -6.08
N MET A 100 -10.53 11.62 -6.80
CA MET A 100 -11.73 11.05 -6.18
C MET A 100 -11.40 9.84 -5.31
N GLY A 101 -10.48 8.99 -5.74
CA GLY A 101 -10.06 7.80 -5.00
C GLY A 101 -9.39 8.08 -3.65
N GLU A 102 -8.87 9.30 -3.41
CA GLU A 102 -8.34 9.69 -2.09
C GLU A 102 -9.43 9.67 -1.02
N ALA A 103 -10.61 10.20 -1.34
CA ALA A 103 -11.74 10.24 -0.42
C ALA A 103 -12.17 8.82 -0.02
N VAL A 104 -12.22 7.93 -0.99
CA VAL A 104 -12.55 6.51 -0.77
C VAL A 104 -11.55 5.85 0.18
N LEU A 105 -10.24 6.12 0.01
CA LEU A 105 -9.22 5.56 0.89
C LEU A 105 -9.45 5.93 2.36
N ILE A 106 -9.79 7.19 2.63
CA ILE A 106 -10.08 7.63 4.00
C ILE A 106 -11.38 6.99 4.50
N ASP A 107 -12.39 6.91 3.65
CA ASP A 107 -13.68 6.32 4.04
C ASP A 107 -13.55 4.83 4.37
N ILE A 108 -12.86 4.04 3.55
CA ILE A 108 -12.62 2.62 3.88
C ILE A 108 -11.72 2.45 5.11
N THR A 109 -10.82 3.41 5.38
CA THR A 109 -10.04 3.41 6.63
C THR A 109 -10.96 3.57 7.83
N CYS A 110 -11.91 4.48 7.76
CA CYS A 110 -12.95 4.63 8.78
C CYS A 110 -13.76 3.34 8.95
N GLY A 111 -14.21 2.75 7.84
CA GLY A 111 -14.94 1.48 7.84
C GLY A 111 -14.15 0.31 8.42
N ALA A 112 -12.84 0.26 8.15
CA ALA A 112 -11.94 -0.76 8.70
C ALA A 112 -11.79 -0.61 10.23
N ILE A 113 -11.68 0.62 10.73
CA ILE A 113 -11.63 0.91 12.18
C ILE A 113 -12.95 0.48 12.83
N GLU A 114 -14.09 0.78 12.22
CA GLU A 114 -15.43 0.51 12.77
C GLU A 114 -15.70 -0.99 12.98
N ILE A 115 -15.15 -1.86 12.11
CA ILE A 115 -15.31 -3.32 12.26
C ILE A 115 -14.13 -3.99 12.94
N GLY A 116 -13.04 -3.26 13.25
CA GLY A 116 -11.92 -3.77 14.05
C GLY A 116 -10.77 -4.41 13.25
N ILE A 117 -10.64 -4.16 11.95
CA ILE A 117 -9.49 -4.56 11.13
C ILE A 117 -8.20 -3.95 11.73
N LYS A 118 -7.11 -4.73 11.79
CA LYS A 118 -5.84 -4.29 12.37
C LYS A 118 -4.80 -3.84 11.35
N HIS A 119 -4.84 -4.40 10.15
CA HIS A 119 -3.96 -4.02 9.05
C HIS A 119 -4.77 -3.78 7.78
N LEU A 120 -4.55 -2.63 7.15
CA LEU A 120 -5.09 -2.28 5.84
C LEU A 120 -3.90 -1.97 4.92
N THR A 121 -3.67 -2.80 3.91
CA THR A 121 -2.59 -2.57 2.93
C THR A 121 -3.18 -2.16 1.60
N VAL A 122 -2.73 -1.03 1.05
CA VAL A 122 -3.27 -0.45 -0.18
C VAL A 122 -2.21 -0.32 -1.27
N TYR A 123 -2.58 -0.68 -2.51
CA TYR A 123 -1.69 -0.62 -3.67
C TYR A 123 -1.78 0.73 -4.35
N ALA A 124 -0.93 1.68 -3.93
CA ALA A 124 -0.99 3.06 -4.41
C ALA A 124 -0.12 3.30 -5.67
N PHE A 125 1.05 2.64 -5.80
CA PHE A 125 1.90 2.74 -6.98
C PHE A 125 2.77 1.48 -7.14
N SER A 126 2.53 0.74 -8.22
CA SER A 126 3.29 -0.47 -8.52
C SER A 126 4.60 -0.18 -9.25
N THR A 127 5.56 -1.13 -9.21
CA THR A 127 6.79 -1.06 -10.02
C THR A 127 6.50 -1.02 -11.51
N GLU A 128 5.39 -1.57 -11.98
CA GLU A 128 4.96 -1.54 -13.38
C GLU A 128 4.47 -0.15 -13.81
N ASN A 129 4.00 0.68 -12.88
CA ASN A 129 3.52 2.04 -13.18
C ASN A 129 4.61 2.97 -13.70
N TRP A 130 5.90 2.65 -13.48
CA TRP A 130 7.00 3.38 -14.11
C TRP A 130 7.02 3.31 -15.64
N LYS A 131 6.28 2.38 -16.25
CA LYS A 131 6.13 2.25 -17.70
C LYS A 131 5.05 3.17 -18.28
N ARG A 132 4.30 3.87 -17.44
CA ARG A 132 3.29 4.85 -17.87
C ARG A 132 3.96 6.10 -18.44
N SER A 133 3.17 7.01 -19.04
CA SER A 133 3.70 8.27 -19.51
C SER A 133 4.40 9.04 -18.39
N THR A 134 5.42 9.81 -18.74
CA THR A 134 6.18 10.64 -17.77
C THR A 134 5.26 11.59 -17.02
N GLU A 135 4.25 12.13 -17.68
CA GLU A 135 3.26 13.01 -17.09
C GLU A 135 2.44 12.29 -16.00
N GLU A 136 1.89 11.09 -16.32
CA GLU A 136 1.13 10.30 -15.37
C GLU A 136 1.98 9.87 -14.16
N VAL A 137 3.23 9.47 -14.40
CA VAL A 137 4.18 9.13 -13.31
C VAL A 137 4.44 10.33 -12.41
N ARG A 138 4.71 11.51 -12.99
CA ARG A 138 4.92 12.75 -12.22
C ARG A 138 3.68 13.10 -11.39
N PHE A 139 2.51 13.03 -12.00
CA PHE A 139 1.26 13.24 -11.28
C PHE A 139 1.11 12.28 -10.10
N LEU A 140 1.25 10.97 -10.32
CA LEU A 140 1.06 9.96 -9.28
C LEU A 140 2.05 10.10 -8.12
N MET A 141 3.32 10.40 -8.42
CA MET A 141 4.32 10.65 -7.36
C MET A 141 3.98 11.90 -6.54
N GLY A 142 3.66 13.02 -7.20
CA GLY A 142 3.22 14.23 -6.54
C GLY A 142 1.93 14.03 -5.74
N PHE A 143 0.97 13.30 -6.29
CA PHE A 143 -0.29 12.98 -5.64
C PHE A 143 -0.09 12.15 -4.36
N ASN A 144 0.71 11.09 -4.39
CA ASN A 144 1.04 10.31 -3.19
C ASN A 144 1.68 11.17 -2.10
N ARG A 145 2.62 12.05 -2.46
CA ARG A 145 3.23 13.01 -1.53
C ARG A 145 2.18 13.89 -0.84
N GLU A 146 1.28 14.50 -1.63
CA GLU A 146 0.28 15.42 -1.13
C GLU A 146 -0.79 14.72 -0.27
N VAL A 147 -1.22 13.52 -0.66
CA VAL A 147 -2.17 12.72 0.14
C VAL A 147 -1.59 12.43 1.52
N VAL A 148 -0.36 11.92 1.59
CA VAL A 148 0.30 11.63 2.87
C VAL A 148 0.41 12.89 3.72
N ARG A 149 0.87 14.02 3.12
CA ARG A 149 1.04 15.30 3.81
C ARG A 149 -0.26 15.84 4.39
N ARG A 150 -1.36 15.80 3.61
CA ARG A 150 -2.66 16.34 4.03
C ARG A 150 -3.37 15.47 5.05
N ARG A 151 -3.20 14.14 4.96
CA ARG A 151 -4.01 13.19 5.74
C ARG A 151 -3.35 12.70 7.01
N ARG A 152 -2.03 12.88 7.16
CA ARG A 152 -1.28 12.34 8.29
C ARG A 152 -1.81 12.80 9.66
N GLU A 153 -2.23 14.07 9.79
CA GLU A 153 -2.78 14.60 11.04
C GLU A 153 -4.14 13.99 11.36
N ASN A 154 -5.07 13.97 10.40
CA ASN A 154 -6.38 13.37 10.55
C ASN A 154 -6.27 11.87 10.90
N LEU A 155 -5.40 11.13 10.19
CA LEU A 155 -5.17 9.71 10.44
C LEU A 155 -4.52 9.48 11.80
N ASN A 156 -3.56 10.33 12.19
CA ASN A 156 -2.95 10.29 13.51
C ASN A 156 -3.98 10.50 14.62
N ASP A 157 -4.92 11.43 14.45
CA ASP A 157 -5.98 11.69 15.43
C ASP A 157 -6.93 10.52 15.61
N MET A 158 -7.16 9.72 14.56
CA MET A 158 -7.93 8.46 14.63
C MET A 158 -7.11 7.27 15.14
N GLY A 159 -5.86 7.45 15.53
CA GLY A 159 -5.02 6.36 16.01
C GLY A 159 -4.50 5.44 14.91
N VAL A 160 -4.48 5.91 13.67
CA VAL A 160 -3.95 5.17 12.53
C VAL A 160 -2.43 5.25 12.52
N ARG A 161 -1.75 4.10 12.48
CA ARG A 161 -0.32 4.00 12.21
C ARG A 161 -0.09 3.94 10.71
N MET A 162 0.61 4.93 10.15
CA MET A 162 0.94 4.99 8.73
C MET A 162 2.31 4.35 8.47
N ARG A 163 2.43 3.58 7.38
CA ARG A 163 3.68 2.93 7.00
C ARG A 163 3.84 2.90 5.49
N TRP A 164 5.05 3.13 5.01
CA TRP A 164 5.41 2.93 3.61
C TRP A 164 6.00 1.53 3.40
N VAL A 165 5.60 0.87 2.31
CA VAL A 165 6.10 -0.44 1.86
C VAL A 165 6.53 -0.31 0.41
N GLY A 166 7.77 -0.64 0.11
CA GLY A 166 8.30 -0.60 -1.26
C GLY A 166 9.78 -0.31 -1.34
N SER A 167 10.31 -0.34 -2.56
CA SER A 167 11.74 -0.17 -2.82
C SER A 167 12.13 1.30 -2.92
N ARG A 168 13.28 1.68 -2.33
CA ARG A 168 13.80 3.07 -2.37
C ARG A 168 14.29 3.52 -3.75
N PRO A 169 14.91 2.70 -4.58
CA PRO A 169 15.37 3.11 -5.91
C PRO A 169 14.25 3.73 -6.73
N ARG A 170 14.55 4.80 -7.47
CA ARG A 170 13.62 5.60 -8.31
C ARG A 170 12.59 6.42 -7.54
N MET A 171 12.42 6.22 -6.23
CA MET A 171 11.51 7.05 -5.45
C MET A 171 12.01 8.49 -5.30
N TRP A 172 11.11 9.44 -5.43
CA TRP A 172 11.45 10.84 -5.17
C TRP A 172 11.74 11.06 -3.69
N ARG A 173 12.84 11.75 -3.39
CA ARG A 173 13.23 12.07 -2.01
C ARG A 173 12.15 12.81 -1.24
N SER A 174 11.39 13.69 -1.93
CA SER A 174 10.27 14.43 -1.33
C SER A 174 9.12 13.51 -0.90
N VAL A 175 8.82 12.45 -1.65
CA VAL A 175 7.80 11.45 -1.27
C VAL A 175 8.27 10.65 -0.06
N ILE A 176 9.51 10.17 -0.09
CA ILE A 176 10.13 9.44 1.04
C ILE A 176 10.07 10.29 2.31
N LYS A 177 10.44 11.58 2.21
CA LYS A 177 10.42 12.52 3.35
C LYS A 177 9.03 12.62 4.00
N GLU A 178 7.94 12.71 3.20
CA GLU A 178 6.59 12.80 3.76
C GLU A 178 6.17 11.49 4.45
N PHE A 179 6.55 10.33 3.90
CA PHE A 179 6.34 9.05 4.58
C PHE A 179 7.15 8.95 5.88
N ASP A 180 8.43 9.35 5.88
CA ASP A 180 9.26 9.33 7.09
C ASP A 180 8.65 10.23 8.20
N ILE A 181 8.07 11.39 7.84
CA ILE A 181 7.37 12.27 8.79
C ILE A 181 6.10 11.59 9.31
N ALA A 182 5.27 11.01 8.41
CA ALA A 182 4.03 10.34 8.79
C ALA A 182 4.30 9.11 9.68
N GLU A 183 5.29 8.28 9.34
CA GLU A 183 5.68 7.12 10.14
C GLU A 183 6.12 7.53 11.56
N LYS A 184 6.97 8.57 11.67
CA LYS A 184 7.42 9.09 12.97
C LYS A 184 6.27 9.65 13.80
N MET A 185 5.38 10.41 13.17
CA MET A 185 4.21 11.01 13.83
C MET A 185 3.28 9.94 14.41
N THR A 186 3.10 8.83 13.69
CA THR A 186 2.07 7.83 13.98
C THR A 186 2.62 6.54 14.60
N VAL A 187 3.91 6.51 14.97
CA VAL A 187 4.59 5.28 15.45
C VAL A 187 3.96 4.66 16.70
N GLY A 188 3.38 5.48 17.56
CA GLY A 188 2.70 5.03 18.80
C GLY A 188 1.23 4.71 18.63
N ASN A 189 0.68 4.79 17.44
CA ASN A 189 -0.74 4.49 17.20
C ASN A 189 -0.96 2.97 17.02
N ASP A 190 -2.10 2.47 17.52
CA ASP A 190 -2.42 1.04 17.64
C ASP A 190 -3.86 0.66 17.25
N VAL A 191 -4.67 1.62 16.82
CA VAL A 191 -6.05 1.34 16.38
C VAL A 191 -6.07 0.49 15.13
N ILE A 192 -5.35 0.95 14.09
CA ILE A 192 -5.14 0.25 12.82
C ILE A 192 -3.80 0.67 12.22
N THR A 193 -3.14 -0.23 11.49
CA THR A 193 -1.97 0.09 10.67
C THR A 193 -2.36 0.15 9.20
N ILE A 194 -2.10 1.30 8.54
CA ILE A 194 -2.20 1.40 7.08
C ILE A 194 -0.81 1.27 6.46
N ASN A 195 -0.66 0.32 5.55
CA ASN A 195 0.54 0.11 4.76
C ASN A 195 0.30 0.64 3.34
N TYR A 196 1.00 1.70 2.96
CA TYR A 196 0.96 2.27 1.62
C TYR A 196 2.02 1.61 0.74
N CYS A 197 1.60 0.76 -0.20
CA CYS A 197 2.51 0.16 -1.17
C CYS A 197 2.78 1.15 -2.31
N VAL A 198 3.94 1.82 -2.26
CA VAL A 198 4.40 2.79 -3.27
C VAL A 198 5.77 2.38 -3.79
N ASN A 199 5.92 2.30 -5.10
CA ASN A 199 7.05 1.65 -5.75
C ASN A 199 7.24 0.22 -5.27
N TYR A 200 6.13 -0.50 -5.20
CA TYR A 200 6.06 -1.86 -4.70
C TYR A 200 5.78 -2.87 -5.84
N GLY A 201 6.34 -4.06 -5.69
CA GLY A 201 6.03 -5.22 -6.52
C GLY A 201 6.52 -6.49 -5.82
N GLY A 202 5.65 -7.48 -5.64
CA GLY A 202 5.95 -8.70 -4.90
C GLY A 202 7.14 -9.48 -5.47
N ARG A 203 7.29 -9.52 -6.79
CA ARG A 203 8.49 -10.13 -7.40
C ARG A 203 9.77 -9.37 -7.08
N THR A 204 9.71 -8.03 -7.04
CA THR A 204 10.86 -7.20 -6.66
C THR A 204 11.22 -7.43 -5.20
N GLU A 205 10.23 -7.43 -4.31
CA GLU A 205 10.40 -7.70 -2.89
C GLU A 205 11.06 -9.07 -2.65
N ILE A 206 10.57 -10.12 -3.31
CA ILE A 206 11.14 -11.47 -3.23
C ILE A 206 12.60 -11.49 -3.69
N VAL A 207 12.94 -10.83 -4.81
CA VAL A 207 14.31 -10.76 -5.32
C VAL A 207 15.21 -9.98 -4.37
N GLU A 208 14.73 -8.88 -3.79
CA GLU A 208 15.51 -8.09 -2.82
C GLU A 208 15.77 -8.90 -1.53
N ALA A 209 14.78 -9.63 -1.02
CA ALA A 209 14.95 -10.54 0.11
C ALA A 209 15.94 -11.66 -0.19
N ALA A 210 15.85 -12.28 -1.37
CA ALA A 210 16.81 -13.31 -1.79
C ALA A 210 18.24 -12.78 -1.90
N ARG A 211 18.43 -11.55 -2.42
CA ARG A 211 19.75 -10.89 -2.48
C ARG A 211 20.32 -10.63 -1.09
N ALA A 212 19.49 -10.15 -0.15
CA ALA A 212 19.92 -9.93 1.22
C ALA A 212 20.38 -11.22 1.88
N LEU A 213 19.62 -12.31 1.76
CA LEU A 213 19.99 -13.63 2.26
C LEU A 213 21.28 -14.19 1.62
N ALA A 214 21.43 -14.02 0.29
CA ALA A 214 22.64 -14.45 -0.41
C ALA A 214 23.87 -13.68 0.08
N GLN A 215 23.74 -12.37 0.35
CA GLN A 215 24.83 -11.58 0.91
C GLN A 215 25.17 -12.01 2.34
N GLU A 216 24.19 -12.25 3.19
CA GLU A 216 24.42 -12.76 4.55
C GLU A 216 25.09 -14.13 4.56
N ALA A 217 24.74 -15.00 3.61
CA ALA A 217 25.39 -16.28 3.43
C ALA A 217 26.86 -16.14 2.97
N ALA A 218 27.12 -15.23 2.02
CA ALA A 218 28.47 -14.92 1.56
C ALA A 218 29.34 -14.32 2.67
N ASP A 219 28.74 -13.51 3.56
CA ASP A 219 29.39 -12.93 4.74
C ASP A 219 29.57 -13.94 5.90
N GLY A 220 29.07 -15.16 5.76
CA GLY A 220 29.13 -16.19 6.81
C GLY A 220 28.16 -15.96 7.98
N LYS A 221 27.22 -15.01 7.85
CA LYS A 221 26.24 -14.66 8.89
C LYS A 221 25.11 -15.68 9.01
N ILE A 222 24.78 -16.36 7.91
CA ILE A 222 23.74 -17.39 7.86
C ILE A 222 24.25 -18.63 7.10
N ASN A 223 23.83 -19.81 7.57
CA ASN A 223 24.06 -21.04 6.82
C ASN A 223 22.94 -21.25 5.80
N PRO A 224 23.22 -21.32 4.47
CA PRO A 224 22.18 -21.49 3.44
C PRO A 224 21.25 -22.69 3.69
N LYS A 225 21.76 -23.77 4.29
CA LYS A 225 20.95 -24.96 4.61
C LYS A 225 19.94 -24.74 5.75
N ARG A 226 20.02 -23.61 6.46
CA ARG A 226 19.11 -23.23 7.54
C ARG A 226 18.10 -22.14 7.13
N ILE A 227 18.09 -21.74 5.88
CA ILE A 227 17.10 -20.80 5.37
C ILE A 227 15.75 -21.51 5.32
N THR A 228 14.76 -20.94 6.02
CA THR A 228 13.36 -21.38 6.07
C THR A 228 12.46 -20.26 5.55
N GLU A 229 11.18 -20.55 5.34
CA GLU A 229 10.17 -19.52 5.01
C GLU A 229 10.16 -18.39 6.04
N ALA A 230 10.21 -18.71 7.33
CA ALA A 230 10.28 -17.73 8.40
C ALA A 230 11.56 -16.87 8.36
N THR A 231 12.70 -17.47 7.96
CA THR A 231 13.95 -16.73 7.76
C THR A 231 13.82 -15.79 6.56
N PHE A 232 13.25 -16.27 5.47
CA PHE A 232 13.02 -15.48 4.26
C PHE A 232 12.08 -14.30 4.53
N ALA A 233 10.95 -14.53 5.21
CA ALA A 233 9.96 -13.52 5.55
C ALA A 233 10.55 -12.32 6.33
N LYS A 234 11.60 -12.56 7.15
CA LYS A 234 12.31 -11.49 7.87
C LYS A 234 13.07 -10.51 6.97
N HIS A 235 13.28 -10.87 5.71
CA HIS A 235 13.98 -10.04 4.72
C HIS A 235 13.03 -9.34 3.74
N LEU A 236 11.72 -9.55 3.87
CA LEU A 236 10.72 -8.79 3.12
C LEU A 236 10.72 -7.32 3.57
N HIS A 237 10.13 -6.44 2.78
CA HIS A 237 10.20 -4.98 3.01
C HIS A 237 9.72 -4.55 4.40
N ARG A 238 8.73 -5.24 4.95
CA ARG A 238 8.22 -5.05 6.31
C ARG A 238 7.90 -6.42 6.90
N ALA A 239 8.89 -7.02 7.52
CA ALA A 239 8.82 -8.37 8.08
C ALA A 239 7.75 -8.56 9.18
N ASP A 240 7.26 -7.47 9.74
CA ASP A 240 6.23 -7.44 10.78
C ASP A 240 4.81 -7.21 10.24
N ILE A 241 4.61 -7.14 8.93
CA ILE A 241 3.28 -7.18 8.32
C ILE A 241 2.80 -8.63 8.33
N PRO A 242 1.63 -8.94 8.93
CA PRO A 242 1.08 -10.29 8.92
C PRO A 242 0.63 -10.72 7.52
N ASP A 243 0.41 -12.01 7.34
CA ASP A 243 -0.20 -12.53 6.13
C ASP A 243 -1.59 -11.92 5.91
N VAL A 244 -2.00 -11.83 4.63
CA VAL A 244 -3.28 -11.26 4.22
C VAL A 244 -4.38 -12.29 4.43
N ASP A 245 -5.43 -11.90 5.15
CA ASP A 245 -6.64 -12.72 5.27
C ASP A 245 -7.58 -12.51 4.10
N LEU A 246 -7.81 -11.25 3.72
CA LEU A 246 -8.74 -10.85 2.67
C LEU A 246 -8.07 -9.93 1.66
N PHE A 247 -8.05 -10.36 0.41
CA PHE A 247 -7.56 -9.59 -0.73
C PHE A 247 -8.72 -9.08 -1.56
N ILE A 248 -8.90 -7.77 -1.63
CA ILE A 248 -9.96 -7.11 -2.38
C ILE A 248 -9.37 -6.45 -3.63
N ARG A 249 -10.04 -6.61 -4.77
CA ARG A 249 -9.75 -5.83 -5.96
C ARG A 249 -11.02 -5.30 -6.58
N THR A 250 -11.04 -3.98 -6.81
CA THR A 250 -12.14 -3.27 -7.47
C THR A 250 -12.03 -3.34 -8.99
N SER A 251 -13.09 -2.95 -9.71
CA SER A 251 -13.16 -2.78 -11.16
C SER A 251 -13.32 -4.03 -12.02
N GLY A 252 -13.74 -5.18 -11.43
CA GLY A 252 -14.01 -6.42 -12.13
C GLY A 252 -12.76 -7.21 -12.58
N GLU A 253 -11.57 -6.73 -12.24
CA GLU A 253 -10.32 -7.38 -12.61
C GLU A 253 -9.96 -8.49 -11.62
N GLN A 254 -9.78 -9.73 -12.11
CA GLN A 254 -9.57 -10.93 -11.29
C GLN A 254 -8.11 -11.40 -11.33
N ARG A 255 -7.19 -10.62 -10.77
CA ARG A 255 -5.76 -10.95 -10.66
C ARG A 255 -5.09 -10.17 -9.55
N ALA A 256 -4.03 -10.71 -8.95
CA ALA A 256 -3.25 -10.04 -7.89
C ALA A 256 -2.33 -8.91 -8.42
N SER A 257 -1.96 -8.93 -9.70
CA SER A 257 -1.09 -7.93 -10.33
C SER A 257 0.20 -7.62 -9.56
N ASN A 258 0.90 -8.67 -9.15
CA ASN A 258 2.19 -8.55 -8.45
C ASN A 258 2.08 -7.88 -7.06
N PHE A 259 0.88 -7.88 -6.46
CA PHE A 259 0.64 -7.29 -5.14
C PHE A 259 0.68 -8.35 -4.06
N LEU A 260 1.53 -8.16 -3.04
CA LEU A 260 1.68 -8.98 -1.83
C LEU A 260 1.77 -10.48 -2.11
N LEU A 261 2.54 -10.91 -3.12
CA LEU A 261 2.57 -12.31 -3.57
C LEU A 261 2.94 -13.31 -2.47
N TRP A 262 3.83 -12.93 -1.58
CA TRP A 262 4.21 -13.76 -0.44
C TRP A 262 3.12 -13.76 0.63
N GLN A 263 2.70 -12.57 1.05
CA GLN A 263 1.79 -12.40 2.16
C GLN A 263 0.34 -12.82 1.84
N ALA A 264 -0.04 -12.83 0.55
CA ALA A 264 -1.39 -13.22 0.10
C ALA A 264 -1.51 -14.69 -0.33
N ALA A 265 -0.51 -15.52 -0.04
CA ALA A 265 -0.48 -16.91 -0.49
C ALA A 265 -1.69 -17.74 -0.03
N TYR A 266 -2.28 -17.39 1.11
CA TYR A 266 -3.45 -18.04 1.70
C TYR A 266 -4.64 -17.09 1.89
N ALA A 267 -4.62 -15.93 1.24
CA ALA A 267 -5.70 -14.97 1.33
C ALA A 267 -6.98 -15.46 0.63
N GLU A 268 -8.13 -15.08 1.17
CA GLU A 268 -9.39 -15.13 0.42
C GLU A 268 -9.45 -13.95 -0.54
N PHE A 269 -9.87 -14.19 -1.80
CA PHE A 269 -9.97 -13.16 -2.82
C PHE A 269 -11.43 -12.76 -3.04
N VAL A 270 -11.71 -11.45 -2.95
CA VAL A 270 -12.99 -10.85 -3.30
C VAL A 270 -12.77 -9.85 -4.44
N PHE A 271 -13.39 -10.11 -5.58
CA PHE A 271 -13.34 -9.26 -6.76
C PHE A 271 -14.69 -8.54 -6.90
N GLN A 272 -14.66 -7.21 -7.02
CA GLN A 272 -15.85 -6.37 -7.10
C GLN A 272 -15.83 -5.54 -8.37
N ASP A 273 -16.96 -5.46 -9.06
CA ASP A 273 -17.09 -4.77 -10.36
C ASP A 273 -17.02 -3.25 -10.22
N LYS A 274 -17.33 -2.73 -9.04
CA LYS A 274 -17.38 -1.30 -8.75
C LYS A 274 -16.00 -0.65 -8.97
N LEU A 275 -15.96 0.49 -9.64
CA LEU A 275 -14.74 1.26 -9.84
C LEU A 275 -14.34 1.96 -8.54
N TRP A 276 -13.03 2.06 -8.28
CA TRP A 276 -12.52 2.61 -7.02
C TRP A 276 -13.13 3.96 -6.60
N PRO A 277 -13.30 4.98 -7.47
CA PRO A 277 -13.88 6.26 -7.07
C PRO A 277 -15.35 6.20 -6.64
N ASP A 278 -16.08 5.14 -6.99
CA ASP A 278 -17.48 4.92 -6.59
C ASP A 278 -17.59 3.97 -5.37
N TYR A 279 -16.46 3.47 -4.85
CA TYR A 279 -16.36 2.55 -3.72
C TYR A 279 -16.49 3.31 -2.40
N ASP A 280 -16.99 2.67 -1.34
CA ASP A 280 -17.02 3.22 0.01
C ASP A 280 -16.91 2.14 1.09
N ARG A 281 -16.96 2.53 2.37
CA ARG A 281 -16.84 1.59 3.50
C ARG A 281 -17.89 0.48 3.52
N ARG A 282 -19.07 0.70 2.92
CA ARG A 282 -20.14 -0.31 2.83
C ARG A 282 -19.73 -1.47 1.93
N ASP A 283 -18.99 -1.17 0.86
CA ASP A 283 -18.45 -2.19 -0.04
C ASP A 283 -17.32 -2.98 0.63
N LEU A 284 -16.48 -2.32 1.45
CA LEU A 284 -15.50 -3.00 2.30
C LEU A 284 -16.19 -3.93 3.30
N TRP A 285 -17.24 -3.46 3.97
CA TRP A 285 -18.00 -4.27 4.91
C TRP A 285 -18.64 -5.49 4.22
N ALA A 286 -19.25 -5.31 3.05
CA ALA A 286 -19.81 -6.41 2.28
C ALA A 286 -18.76 -7.46 1.90
N ALA A 287 -17.53 -7.03 1.53
CA ALA A 287 -16.42 -7.95 1.28
C ALA A 287 -16.00 -8.71 2.55
N CYS A 288 -16.03 -8.05 3.71
CA CYS A 288 -15.74 -8.71 4.98
C CYS A 288 -16.84 -9.69 5.40
N GLU A 289 -18.12 -9.38 5.16
CA GLU A 289 -19.22 -10.31 5.40
C GLU A 289 -19.13 -11.54 4.47
N GLU A 290 -18.75 -11.34 3.19
CA GLU A 290 -18.48 -12.44 2.26
C GLU A 290 -17.34 -13.34 2.77
N TYR A 291 -16.24 -12.75 3.25
CA TYR A 291 -15.12 -13.45 3.87
C TYR A 291 -15.56 -14.32 5.05
N VAL A 292 -16.35 -13.78 5.95
CA VAL A 292 -16.87 -14.50 7.13
C VAL A 292 -17.73 -15.69 6.74
N ASN A 293 -18.51 -15.55 5.67
CA ASN A 293 -19.40 -16.62 5.18
C ASN A 293 -18.67 -17.75 4.42
N ARG A 294 -17.37 -17.60 4.14
CA ARG A 294 -16.58 -18.62 3.48
C ARG A 294 -16.02 -19.63 4.50
N ASN A 295 -16.14 -20.93 4.20
CA ASN A 295 -15.50 -21.98 4.99
C ASN A 295 -14.00 -22.07 4.67
N ARG A 296 -13.14 -21.53 5.55
CA ARG A 296 -11.67 -21.61 5.40
C ARG A 296 -11.17 -23.00 5.83
N ARG A 297 -10.72 -23.82 4.87
CA ARG A 297 -10.26 -25.19 5.14
C ARG A 297 -8.75 -25.33 5.35
N PHE A 298 -7.91 -24.34 5.04
CA PHE A 298 -6.44 -24.36 5.17
C PHE A 298 -5.78 -25.69 4.78
N GLY A 299 -6.25 -26.33 3.68
CA GLY A 299 -5.75 -27.63 3.25
C GLY A 299 -6.08 -28.82 4.18
N ARG A 300 -6.95 -28.63 5.18
CA ARG A 300 -7.49 -29.73 6.00
C ARG A 300 -8.78 -30.22 5.35
N ALA A 301 -8.79 -31.52 4.99
CA ALA A 301 -9.97 -32.20 4.48
C ALA A 301 -11.01 -32.40 5.58
#